data_095b780c7dd616eb6bb613b37f2061f7
#
_entry.id   095b780c7dd616eb6bb613b37f2061f7
#
_cell.length_a   1.000
_cell.length_b   1.000
_cell.length_c   1.000
_cell.angle_alpha   90.00
_cell.angle_beta   90.00
_cell.angle_gamma   90.00
#
_symmetry.space_group_name_H-M   'P 1'
#
loop_
_entity.id
_entity.type
_entity.pdbx_description
1 polymer ?
#
loop_
_entity_poly.entity_id
_entity_poly.type
_entity_poly.pdbx_seq_one_letter_code
_entity_poly.pdbx_strand_id
1 'polypeptide(L)'
;MGYEKVCILGLDCAEPSLVFDRYRAELPFLARLMARGCYGPLESTVPPITVPAWMCMMTGQDPGTLGIYGFRNRRDRSYEALEFANSHMVQAPALWDILGEYGKESLIVGVPLTYPPKPLKGVLVSDFLAPSTQEEYTYPPEFRHEIAQVVGDYLLDARGFREKDRDTLLTEIYEMTKRRFALAKHLLTTRPWNLFVMVEMGPDRMHHAFWRYMDAHHPFYEPGHRFANAIRDYYRYLDSQIEAFVQLLDGDTLLLVVSDHGAKPMVGGFCFNEWLIREGYLVLKTVPEAPTKFSPKMVDWSRTRAWGDGGYYGRLFLNVRGREPQGTVPPEEVEALKQELIQRIEALTDDKGQLMGNRVFRPEEVYTSCQGVPPDLIVYFGDLHWRSVGSVGHNSLWTHTNDTGPDDANHAPFGIFLMADVKALRDAEAPVKTFDTTDALKGLSLYDIAPTVLNAFDLPIPANMRGKVIQRDWAGASPSGREQISSLSTPMQAERAYTEQEEEELARRLEELGYI
;
A
#
# COMPACT_ATOMS: atom_id res chain seq x y z
N MET A 1 18.12 25.48 10.75
CA MET A 1 18.51 24.37 11.63
C MET A 1 17.55 23.24 11.39
N GLY A 2 18.07 22.05 11.12
CA GLY A 2 17.26 20.85 10.92
C GLY A 2 16.57 20.37 12.20
N TYR A 3 15.63 19.47 12.04
CA TYR A 3 14.98 18.80 13.18
C TYR A 3 15.90 17.75 13.79
N GLU A 4 15.83 17.61 15.11
CA GLU A 4 16.48 16.49 15.81
C GLU A 4 15.67 15.19 15.67
N LYS A 5 14.34 15.32 15.52
CA LYS A 5 13.39 14.21 15.48
C LYS A 5 12.34 14.39 14.39
N VAL A 6 12.06 13.32 13.66
CA VAL A 6 10.95 13.23 12.70
C VAL A 6 10.10 12.00 13.03
N CYS A 7 8.80 12.21 13.14
CA CYS A 7 7.83 11.16 13.41
C CYS A 7 6.87 11.02 12.21
N ILE A 8 6.76 9.81 11.65
CA ILE A 8 5.82 9.46 10.58
C ILE A 8 4.80 8.48 11.15
N LEU A 9 3.54 8.89 11.19
CA LEU A 9 2.41 8.03 11.47
C LEU A 9 1.72 7.70 10.14
N GLY A 10 1.89 6.47 9.70
CA GLY A 10 1.23 5.90 8.54
C GLY A 10 -0.15 5.38 8.93
N LEU A 11 -1.17 5.80 8.21
CA LEU A 11 -2.55 5.31 8.34
C LEU A 11 -2.92 4.64 7.02
N ASP A 12 -2.72 3.32 6.93
CA ASP A 12 -2.93 2.58 5.69
C ASP A 12 -4.34 2.80 5.14
N CYS A 13 -4.44 3.11 3.86
CA CYS A 13 -5.71 3.33 3.17
C CYS A 13 -6.55 4.51 3.70
N ALA A 14 -6.00 5.48 4.46
CA ALA A 14 -6.80 6.59 4.97
C ALA A 14 -7.28 7.48 3.81
N GLU A 15 -8.62 7.69 3.76
CA GLU A 15 -9.31 8.30 2.62
C GLU A 15 -9.49 9.82 2.83
N PRO A 16 -8.99 10.68 1.90
CA PRO A 16 -9.08 12.13 2.01
C PRO A 16 -10.49 12.67 2.24
N SER A 17 -11.48 12.16 1.50
CA SER A 17 -12.86 12.63 1.62
C SER A 17 -13.50 12.32 2.97
N LEU A 18 -13.04 11.26 3.65
CA LEU A 18 -13.48 10.93 5.00
C LEU A 18 -12.78 11.81 6.04
N VAL A 19 -11.46 11.97 5.93
CA VAL A 19 -10.65 12.70 6.93
C VAL A 19 -10.80 14.22 6.78
N PHE A 20 -10.71 14.74 5.55
CA PHE A 20 -10.67 16.19 5.32
C PHE A 20 -12.05 16.83 5.24
N ASP A 21 -13.09 16.05 4.87
CA ASP A 21 -14.43 16.57 4.65
C ASP A 21 -15.46 15.93 5.61
N ARG A 22 -15.80 14.66 5.39
CA ARG A 22 -16.96 14.02 6.02
C ARG A 22 -16.89 13.95 7.54
N TYR A 23 -15.73 13.57 8.11
CA TYR A 23 -15.55 13.36 9.55
C TYR A 23 -14.70 14.46 10.21
N ARG A 24 -14.23 15.45 9.48
CA ARG A 24 -13.33 16.50 9.99
C ARG A 24 -13.79 17.10 11.32
N ALA A 25 -15.07 17.41 11.45
CA ALA A 25 -15.63 17.99 12.69
C ALA A 25 -15.62 17.01 13.87
N GLU A 26 -15.49 15.71 13.60
CA GLU A 26 -15.48 14.64 14.59
C GLU A 26 -14.06 14.12 14.89
N LEU A 27 -13.03 14.66 14.21
CA LEU A 27 -11.61 14.32 14.35
C LEU A 27 -10.82 15.52 14.89
N PRO A 28 -10.99 15.91 16.16
CA PRO A 28 -10.50 17.19 16.69
C PRO A 28 -8.98 17.32 16.62
N PHE A 29 -8.22 16.23 16.78
CA PHE A 29 -6.76 16.28 16.70
C PHE A 29 -6.30 16.47 15.26
N LEU A 30 -6.77 15.66 14.31
CA LEU A 30 -6.44 15.80 12.89
C LEU A 30 -6.90 17.16 12.34
N ALA A 31 -8.08 17.65 12.74
CA ALA A 31 -8.53 19.00 12.38
C ALA A 31 -7.57 20.08 12.91
N ARG A 32 -7.06 19.96 14.15
CA ARG A 32 -6.05 20.86 14.71
C ARG A 32 -4.72 20.75 13.96
N LEU A 33 -4.31 19.54 13.55
CA LEU A 33 -3.11 19.31 12.76
C LEU A 33 -3.21 20.00 11.38
N MET A 34 -4.34 19.86 10.71
CA MET A 34 -4.62 20.58 9.46
C MET A 34 -4.57 22.11 9.65
N ALA A 35 -5.19 22.62 10.71
CA ALA A 35 -5.29 24.06 10.98
C ALA A 35 -3.94 24.72 11.32
N ARG A 36 -3.03 23.98 11.90
CA ARG A 36 -1.72 24.48 12.39
C ARG A 36 -0.53 24.01 11.57
N GLY A 37 -0.77 23.15 10.61
CA GLY A 37 0.21 22.60 9.71
C GLY A 37 -0.08 22.87 8.25
N CYS A 38 0.26 21.88 7.42
CA CYS A 38 -0.17 21.79 6.04
C CYS A 38 -0.73 20.39 5.77
N TYR A 39 -1.65 20.28 4.83
CA TYR A 39 -2.32 19.03 4.49
C TYR A 39 -2.72 19.01 3.02
N GLY A 40 -3.02 17.85 2.51
CA GLY A 40 -3.56 17.67 1.16
C GLY A 40 -3.66 16.19 0.76
N PRO A 41 -4.32 15.91 -0.36
CA PRO A 41 -4.32 14.56 -0.92
C PRO A 41 -2.90 14.19 -1.40
N LEU A 42 -2.47 12.99 -1.07
CA LEU A 42 -1.17 12.42 -1.40
C LEU A 42 -1.33 11.38 -2.50
N GLU A 43 -0.82 11.66 -3.69
CA GLU A 43 -0.89 10.73 -4.81
C GLU A 43 -0.03 9.51 -4.55
N SER A 44 -0.65 8.33 -4.71
CA SER A 44 -0.03 7.02 -4.53
C SER A 44 0.82 6.60 -5.73
N THR A 45 1.36 5.39 -5.66
CA THR A 45 1.99 4.70 -6.79
C THR A 45 0.95 4.28 -7.84
N VAL A 46 1.43 3.91 -9.01
CA VAL A 46 0.68 3.10 -9.97
C VAL A 46 1.27 1.68 -9.92
N PRO A 47 0.52 0.67 -9.43
CA PRO A 47 -0.80 0.74 -8.81
C PRO A 47 -0.76 1.26 -7.35
N PRO A 48 -1.91 1.75 -6.79
CA PRO A 48 -2.01 2.17 -5.40
C PRO A 48 -2.18 0.94 -4.48
N ILE A 49 -1.11 0.21 -4.28
CA ILE A 49 -1.07 -1.05 -3.52
C ILE A 49 -0.09 -0.93 -2.35
N THR A 50 -0.55 -1.31 -1.18
CA THR A 50 0.13 -1.19 0.12
C THR A 50 1.62 -1.50 0.07
N VAL A 51 1.98 -2.69 -0.43
CA VAL A 51 3.36 -3.19 -0.38
C VAL A 51 4.33 -2.32 -1.18
N PRO A 52 4.14 -2.07 -2.49
CA PRO A 52 5.03 -1.16 -3.21
C PRO A 52 4.90 0.28 -2.70
N ALA A 53 3.69 0.77 -2.37
CA ALA A 53 3.47 2.17 -2.02
C ALA A 53 4.25 2.59 -0.76
N TRP A 54 4.18 1.81 0.33
CA TRP A 54 4.93 2.12 1.55
C TRP A 54 6.45 2.11 1.31
N MET A 55 6.95 1.12 0.59
CA MET A 55 8.40 1.06 0.35
C MET A 55 8.87 2.15 -0.63
N CYS A 56 8.06 2.50 -1.62
CA CYS A 56 8.31 3.66 -2.48
C CYS A 56 8.35 4.97 -1.67
N MET A 57 7.47 5.13 -0.69
CA MET A 57 7.47 6.28 0.22
C MET A 57 8.75 6.35 1.06
N MET A 58 9.23 5.21 1.56
CA MET A 58 10.43 5.14 2.42
C MET A 58 11.74 5.22 1.64
N THR A 59 11.77 4.88 0.36
CA THR A 59 12.99 4.90 -0.48
C THR A 59 13.04 6.08 -1.46
N GLY A 60 11.91 6.74 -1.71
CA GLY A 60 11.79 7.76 -2.76
C GLY A 60 11.90 7.19 -4.18
N GLN A 61 11.81 5.85 -4.35
CA GLN A 61 11.87 5.15 -5.64
C GLN A 61 10.48 4.74 -6.10
N ASP A 62 10.29 4.48 -7.40
CA ASP A 62 9.03 3.96 -7.92
C ASP A 62 8.99 2.41 -7.96
N PRO A 63 7.78 1.80 -8.11
CA PRO A 63 7.62 0.35 -8.14
C PRO A 63 8.46 -0.35 -9.20
N GLY A 64 8.63 0.27 -10.36
CA GLY A 64 9.45 -0.26 -11.44
C GLY A 64 10.93 -0.28 -11.09
N THR A 65 11.43 0.78 -10.49
CA THR A 65 12.83 0.87 -10.02
C THR A 65 13.11 -0.12 -8.89
N LEU A 66 12.13 -0.37 -8.00
CA LEU A 66 12.24 -1.40 -6.97
C LEU A 66 12.06 -2.83 -7.52
N GLY A 67 11.43 -3.00 -8.69
CA GLY A 67 11.06 -4.31 -9.24
C GLY A 67 9.90 -4.98 -8.48
N ILE A 68 9.09 -4.19 -7.76
CA ILE A 68 8.01 -4.67 -6.88
C ILE A 68 6.69 -4.10 -7.36
N TYR A 69 5.90 -4.92 -8.03
CA TYR A 69 4.68 -4.52 -8.74
C TYR A 69 3.39 -4.87 -7.98
N GLY A 70 3.50 -5.56 -6.84
CA GLY A 70 2.38 -5.98 -6.01
C GLY A 70 2.80 -7.00 -4.97
N PHE A 71 1.83 -7.65 -4.32
CA PHE A 71 2.08 -8.68 -3.29
C PHE A 71 2.80 -9.92 -3.84
N ARG A 72 2.51 -10.29 -5.10
CA ARG A 72 3.22 -11.36 -5.81
C ARG A 72 3.89 -10.79 -7.06
N ASN A 73 5.13 -11.19 -7.28
CA ASN A 73 5.91 -10.76 -8.42
C ASN A 73 6.41 -11.98 -9.19
N ARG A 74 6.59 -11.86 -10.50
CA ARG A 74 7.23 -12.91 -11.29
C ARG A 74 8.74 -12.87 -11.02
N ARG A 75 9.29 -13.98 -10.53
CA ARG A 75 10.74 -14.10 -10.29
C ARG A 75 11.54 -14.16 -11.59
N ASP A 76 10.96 -14.80 -12.59
CA ASP A 76 11.57 -14.96 -13.91
C ASP A 76 10.49 -14.98 -15.01
N ARG A 77 10.87 -15.26 -16.22
CA ARG A 77 9.99 -15.34 -17.38
C ARG A 77 9.26 -16.69 -17.53
N SER A 78 9.46 -17.64 -16.62
CA SER A 78 8.63 -18.84 -16.57
C SER A 78 7.18 -18.50 -16.21
N TYR A 79 6.24 -19.41 -16.47
CA TYR A 79 4.82 -19.14 -16.21
C TYR A 79 4.40 -19.37 -14.75
N GLU A 80 5.18 -20.12 -13.98
CA GLU A 80 4.82 -20.60 -12.64
C GLU A 80 5.63 -19.94 -11.52
N ALA A 81 6.73 -19.25 -11.83
CA ALA A 81 7.62 -18.69 -10.81
C ALA A 81 7.07 -17.35 -10.26
N LEU A 82 6.13 -17.43 -9.34
CA LEU A 82 5.68 -16.30 -8.53
C LEU A 82 6.40 -16.30 -7.19
N GLU A 83 6.72 -15.12 -6.68
CA GLU A 83 7.35 -14.88 -5.39
C GLU A 83 6.59 -13.80 -4.63
N PHE A 84 6.37 -14.02 -3.33
CA PHE A 84 5.81 -12.98 -2.48
C PHE A 84 6.82 -11.87 -2.24
N ALA A 85 6.31 -10.64 -2.28
CA ALA A 85 7.12 -9.48 -1.96
C ALA A 85 7.68 -9.58 -0.54
N ASN A 86 8.97 -9.30 -0.38
CA ASN A 86 9.69 -9.39 0.87
C ASN A 86 10.84 -8.37 0.92
N SER A 87 11.42 -8.17 2.09
CA SER A 87 12.46 -7.15 2.29
C SER A 87 13.72 -7.39 1.46
N HIS A 88 14.05 -8.65 1.13
CA HIS A 88 15.24 -8.97 0.31
C HIS A 88 15.12 -8.44 -1.13
N MET A 89 13.91 -8.23 -1.63
CA MET A 89 13.69 -7.63 -2.96
C MET A 89 14.01 -6.13 -2.97
N VAL A 90 13.98 -5.45 -1.81
CA VAL A 90 14.29 -4.02 -1.72
C VAL A 90 15.79 -3.82 -1.73
N GLN A 91 16.33 -3.38 -2.87
CA GLN A 91 17.75 -3.10 -3.06
C GLN A 91 18.11 -1.63 -2.84
N ALA A 92 17.13 -0.74 -2.88
CA ALA A 92 17.33 0.69 -2.58
C ALA A 92 17.40 0.91 -1.07
N PRO A 93 18.26 1.83 -0.58
CA PRO A 93 18.28 2.19 0.83
C PRO A 93 16.98 2.91 1.22
N ALA A 94 16.37 2.49 2.32
CA ALA A 94 15.25 3.19 2.92
C ALA A 94 15.75 4.34 3.83
N LEU A 95 14.83 5.20 4.27
CA LEU A 95 15.15 6.33 5.16
C LEU A 95 16.00 5.92 6.36
N TRP A 96 15.67 4.82 7.02
CA TRP A 96 16.39 4.34 8.20
C TRP A 96 17.79 3.84 7.89
N ASP A 97 18.04 3.31 6.69
CA ASP A 97 19.37 2.90 6.24
C ASP A 97 20.25 4.14 6.04
N ILE A 98 19.74 5.14 5.31
CA ILE A 98 20.43 6.41 5.08
C ILE A 98 20.72 7.10 6.41
N LEU A 99 19.73 7.25 7.28
CA LEU A 99 19.87 7.91 8.58
C LEU A 99 20.87 7.19 9.49
N GLY A 100 20.90 5.85 9.44
CA GLY A 100 21.85 5.03 10.17
C GLY A 100 23.31 5.35 9.86
N GLU A 101 23.62 5.67 8.59
CA GLU A 101 24.98 6.12 8.18
C GLU A 101 25.39 7.46 8.78
N TYR A 102 24.41 8.35 8.98
CA TYR A 102 24.63 9.62 9.69
C TYR A 102 24.53 9.47 11.22
N GLY A 103 24.57 8.23 11.71
CA GLY A 103 24.59 7.94 13.15
C GLY A 103 23.24 8.10 13.85
N LYS A 104 22.15 8.33 13.12
CA LYS A 104 20.80 8.54 13.67
C LYS A 104 20.11 7.19 13.96
N GLU A 105 19.31 7.14 15.01
CA GLU A 105 18.57 5.95 15.43
C GLU A 105 17.13 5.98 14.94
N SER A 106 16.64 4.83 14.48
CA SER A 106 15.29 4.66 13.93
C SER A 106 14.47 3.65 14.71
N LEU A 107 13.21 3.96 14.96
CA LEU A 107 12.22 3.06 15.52
C LEU A 107 11.16 2.82 14.44
N ILE A 108 11.08 1.59 13.94
CA ILE A 108 10.24 1.21 12.80
C ILE A 108 9.23 0.17 13.26
N VAL A 109 7.94 0.43 13.08
CA VAL A 109 6.85 -0.45 13.55
C VAL A 109 5.83 -0.69 12.44
N GLY A 110 5.75 -1.92 11.97
CA GLY A 110 4.71 -2.41 11.06
C GLY A 110 4.74 -1.81 9.66
N VAL A 111 5.88 -1.28 9.20
CA VAL A 111 6.01 -0.76 7.83
C VAL A 111 5.99 -1.92 6.84
N PRO A 112 5.05 -1.96 5.88
CA PRO A 112 4.95 -3.03 4.89
C PRO A 112 6.25 -3.23 4.10
N LEU A 113 6.55 -4.50 3.82
CA LEU A 113 7.76 -4.95 3.12
C LEU A 113 9.05 -4.88 3.96
N THR A 114 8.94 -4.96 5.28
CA THR A 114 10.08 -5.04 6.19
C THR A 114 10.36 -6.47 6.69
N TYR A 115 9.61 -7.46 6.26
CA TYR A 115 9.88 -8.88 6.57
C TYR A 115 10.66 -9.58 5.43
N PRO A 116 11.68 -10.41 5.72
CA PRO A 116 12.36 -10.58 7.02
C PRO A 116 13.06 -9.29 7.49
N PRO A 117 13.14 -9.05 8.82
CA PRO A 117 13.73 -7.82 9.33
C PRO A 117 15.23 -7.73 9.02
N LYS A 118 15.64 -6.62 8.39
CA LYS A 118 17.05 -6.31 8.13
C LYS A 118 17.66 -5.56 9.31
N PRO A 119 18.97 -5.72 9.57
CA PRO A 119 19.68 -4.90 10.56
C PRO A 119 19.58 -3.41 10.27
N LEU A 120 19.35 -2.60 11.32
CA LEU A 120 19.38 -1.14 11.26
C LEU A 120 19.94 -0.58 12.57
N LYS A 121 20.25 0.71 12.59
CA LYS A 121 20.58 1.39 13.84
C LYS A 121 19.29 1.78 14.56
N GLY A 122 18.86 0.93 15.52
CA GLY A 122 17.61 1.11 16.26
C GLY A 122 16.82 -0.18 16.42
N VAL A 123 15.50 -0.09 16.29
CA VAL A 123 14.57 -1.22 16.47
C VAL A 123 13.60 -1.29 15.30
N LEU A 124 13.35 -2.51 14.82
CA LEU A 124 12.33 -2.78 13.79
C LEU A 124 11.38 -3.87 14.27
N VAL A 125 10.09 -3.62 14.13
CA VAL A 125 9.01 -4.61 14.22
C VAL A 125 8.41 -4.72 12.84
N SER A 126 8.51 -5.90 12.24
CA SER A 126 8.01 -6.18 10.88
C SER A 126 6.50 -6.03 10.77
N ASP A 127 6.07 -6.12 9.55
CA ASP A 127 4.69 -5.93 9.13
C ASP A 127 3.91 -7.25 9.04
N PHE A 128 2.69 -7.14 8.51
CA PHE A 128 1.76 -8.25 8.33
C PHE A 128 2.21 -9.32 7.31
N LEU A 129 3.29 -9.10 6.56
CA LEU A 129 3.88 -10.13 5.70
C LEU A 129 4.69 -11.15 6.50
N ALA A 130 5.06 -10.86 7.76
CA ALA A 130 5.64 -11.86 8.63
C ALA A 130 4.67 -13.04 8.83
N PRO A 131 5.09 -14.30 8.65
CA PRO A 131 4.19 -15.45 8.72
C PRO A 131 3.50 -15.57 10.08
N SER A 132 4.24 -15.36 11.16
CA SER A 132 3.71 -15.35 12.52
C SER A 132 4.64 -14.60 13.49
N THR A 133 4.18 -14.39 14.73
CA THR A 133 5.00 -13.85 15.81
C THR A 133 5.92 -14.92 16.45
N GLN A 134 5.87 -16.15 15.98
CA GLN A 134 6.80 -17.21 16.37
C GLN A 134 8.12 -17.12 15.61
N GLU A 135 8.06 -16.55 14.40
CA GLU A 135 9.21 -16.30 13.54
C GLU A 135 10.01 -15.06 14.01
N GLU A 136 11.15 -14.82 13.38
CA GLU A 136 11.94 -13.61 13.63
C GLU A 136 11.32 -12.40 12.93
N TYR A 137 10.36 -11.76 13.57
CA TYR A 137 9.65 -10.58 13.05
C TYR A 137 10.19 -9.25 13.61
N THR A 138 11.28 -9.28 14.38
CA THR A 138 11.89 -8.08 14.98
C THR A 138 13.39 -8.00 14.72
N TYR A 139 13.90 -6.77 14.68
CA TYR A 139 15.33 -6.51 14.83
C TYR A 139 15.55 -5.51 15.98
N PRO A 140 16.43 -5.81 16.94
CA PRO A 140 17.11 -7.12 17.10
C PRO A 140 16.11 -8.24 17.43
N PRO A 141 16.44 -9.55 17.18
CA PRO A 141 15.51 -10.65 17.35
C PRO A 141 14.96 -10.81 18.78
N GLU A 142 15.76 -10.50 19.79
CA GLU A 142 15.36 -10.57 21.21
C GLU A 142 14.30 -9.53 21.59
N PHE A 143 14.10 -8.49 20.80
CA PHE A 143 13.12 -7.44 21.09
C PHE A 143 11.68 -8.00 21.15
N ARG A 144 11.37 -9.12 20.48
CA ARG A 144 10.09 -9.83 20.59
C ARG A 144 9.69 -10.16 22.03
N HIS A 145 10.66 -10.39 22.92
CA HIS A 145 10.38 -10.69 24.34
C HIS A 145 9.89 -9.46 25.11
N GLU A 146 10.43 -8.27 24.79
CA GLU A 146 9.96 -7.02 25.35
C GLU A 146 8.54 -6.69 24.85
N ILE A 147 8.27 -6.92 23.56
CA ILE A 147 6.92 -6.78 22.99
C ILE A 147 5.91 -7.63 23.75
N ALA A 148 6.23 -8.89 24.00
CA ALA A 148 5.36 -9.81 24.76
C ALA A 148 5.09 -9.32 26.21
N GLN A 149 6.07 -8.66 26.84
CA GLN A 149 5.88 -8.06 28.18
C GLN A 149 4.99 -6.81 28.15
N VAL A 150 5.07 -6.01 27.08
CA VAL A 150 4.34 -4.72 26.98
C VAL A 150 2.91 -4.91 26.53
N VAL A 151 2.67 -5.75 25.51
CA VAL A 151 1.37 -5.88 24.84
C VAL A 151 0.79 -7.30 24.84
N GLY A 152 1.53 -8.27 25.38
CA GLY A 152 1.14 -9.67 25.34
C GLY A 152 1.29 -10.27 23.94
N ASP A 153 0.25 -10.92 23.44
CA ASP A 153 0.22 -11.46 22.08
C ASP A 153 0.10 -10.31 21.07
N TYR A 154 1.20 -10.01 20.36
CA TYR A 154 1.22 -8.95 19.35
C TYR A 154 0.45 -9.37 18.10
N LEU A 155 -0.44 -8.50 17.63
CA LEU A 155 -1.21 -8.74 16.42
C LEU A 155 -0.53 -8.05 15.23
N LEU A 156 0.06 -8.84 14.35
CA LEU A 156 0.63 -8.36 13.08
C LEU A 156 -0.47 -7.80 12.17
N ASP A 157 -1.64 -8.49 12.16
CA ASP A 157 -2.84 -8.12 11.41
C ASP A 157 -4.10 -8.75 12.02
N ALA A 158 -5.29 -8.33 11.56
CA ALA A 158 -6.56 -8.97 11.86
C ALA A 158 -6.64 -10.33 11.12
N ARG A 159 -6.89 -11.40 11.87
CA ARG A 159 -6.90 -12.78 11.35
C ARG A 159 -8.28 -13.21 10.90
N GLY A 160 -8.35 -14.08 9.86
CA GLY A 160 -9.62 -14.65 9.38
C GLY A 160 -10.59 -13.55 8.93
N PHE A 161 -10.10 -12.60 8.17
CA PHE A 161 -10.80 -11.37 7.81
C PHE A 161 -12.17 -11.62 7.14
N ARG A 162 -12.29 -12.68 6.32
CA ARG A 162 -13.52 -13.01 5.60
C ARG A 162 -14.35 -14.11 6.23
N GLU A 163 -13.75 -14.88 7.13
CA GLU A 163 -14.38 -16.02 7.78
C GLU A 163 -15.13 -15.64 9.06
N LYS A 164 -14.63 -14.61 9.77
CA LYS A 164 -15.21 -14.14 11.03
C LYS A 164 -16.50 -13.35 10.82
N ASP A 165 -17.38 -13.42 11.82
CA ASP A 165 -18.48 -12.47 11.90
C ASP A 165 -17.97 -11.04 12.11
N ARG A 166 -18.74 -10.06 11.69
CA ARG A 166 -18.32 -8.64 11.68
C ARG A 166 -18.09 -8.04 13.07
N ASP A 167 -18.74 -8.54 14.13
CA ASP A 167 -18.50 -8.05 15.50
C ASP A 167 -17.14 -8.52 16.02
N THR A 168 -16.83 -9.77 15.81
CA THR A 168 -15.53 -10.35 16.17
C THR A 168 -14.41 -9.65 15.41
N LEU A 169 -14.56 -9.46 14.09
CA LEU A 169 -13.59 -8.75 13.27
C LEU A 169 -13.39 -7.30 13.74
N LEU A 170 -14.48 -6.56 13.99
CA LEU A 170 -14.42 -5.19 14.48
C LEU A 170 -13.63 -5.10 15.81
N THR A 171 -13.92 -6.01 16.73
CA THR A 171 -13.23 -6.08 18.03
C THR A 171 -11.73 -6.32 17.82
N GLU A 172 -11.37 -7.22 16.93
CA GLU A 172 -9.95 -7.56 16.66
C GLU A 172 -9.19 -6.40 16.01
N ILE A 173 -9.82 -5.65 15.11
CA ILE A 173 -9.22 -4.44 14.51
C ILE A 173 -8.92 -3.40 15.62
N TYR A 174 -9.85 -3.15 16.55
CA TYR A 174 -9.60 -2.24 17.66
C TYR A 174 -8.49 -2.74 18.59
N GLU A 175 -8.43 -4.04 18.88
CA GLU A 175 -7.36 -4.62 19.71
C GLU A 175 -5.99 -4.56 19.01
N MET A 176 -5.93 -4.75 17.70
CA MET A 176 -4.71 -4.58 16.91
C MET A 176 -4.19 -3.15 17.04
N THR A 177 -5.02 -2.16 16.77
CA THR A 177 -4.69 -0.73 16.92
C THR A 177 -4.23 -0.39 18.33
N LYS A 178 -4.96 -0.83 19.35
CA LYS A 178 -4.64 -0.59 20.75
C LYS A 178 -3.25 -1.12 21.12
N ARG A 179 -2.94 -2.36 20.73
CA ARG A 179 -1.63 -2.98 21.02
C ARG A 179 -0.51 -2.29 20.26
N ARG A 180 -0.73 -1.91 19.00
CA ARG A 180 0.25 -1.18 18.18
C ARG A 180 0.58 0.18 18.78
N PHE A 181 -0.42 0.97 19.16
CA PHE A 181 -0.20 2.26 19.84
C PHE A 181 0.41 2.10 21.23
N ALA A 182 0.07 1.04 21.98
CA ALA A 182 0.70 0.76 23.28
C ALA A 182 2.20 0.47 23.11
N LEU A 183 2.57 -0.36 22.15
CA LEU A 183 3.98 -0.64 21.81
C LEU A 183 4.71 0.63 21.34
N ALA A 184 4.07 1.40 20.47
CA ALA A 184 4.64 2.65 19.97
C ALA A 184 4.93 3.67 21.08
N LYS A 185 3.97 3.86 22.01
CA LYS A 185 4.14 4.73 23.19
C LYS A 185 5.26 4.23 24.13
N HIS A 186 5.38 2.92 24.31
CA HIS A 186 6.47 2.33 25.07
C HIS A 186 7.82 2.63 24.44
N LEU A 187 7.96 2.40 23.13
CA LEU A 187 9.19 2.68 22.38
C LEU A 187 9.61 4.15 22.46
N LEU A 188 8.66 5.08 22.28
CA LEU A 188 8.91 6.52 22.37
C LEU A 188 9.55 6.94 23.71
N THR A 189 9.14 6.28 24.80
CA THR A 189 9.52 6.68 26.17
C THR A 189 10.71 5.90 26.71
N THR A 190 11.08 4.77 26.10
CA THR A 190 12.13 3.87 26.61
C THR A 190 13.37 3.79 25.73
N ARG A 191 13.30 4.27 24.48
CA ARG A 191 14.39 4.18 23.50
C ARG A 191 14.82 5.55 22.99
N PRO A 192 16.12 5.77 22.73
CA PRO A 192 16.55 6.91 21.94
C PRO A 192 16.09 6.75 20.49
N TRP A 193 15.76 7.86 19.83
CA TRP A 193 15.37 7.87 18.43
C TRP A 193 15.52 9.25 17.79
N ASN A 194 15.75 9.26 16.49
CA ASN A 194 15.68 10.42 15.61
C ASN A 194 14.55 10.27 14.60
N LEU A 195 14.40 9.08 13.99
CA LEU A 195 13.28 8.76 13.12
C LEU A 195 12.35 7.76 13.82
N PHE A 196 11.07 8.07 13.88
CA PHE A 196 10.01 7.15 14.29
C PHE A 196 9.06 6.94 13.13
N VAL A 197 8.84 5.69 12.70
CA VAL A 197 7.85 5.34 11.67
C VAL A 197 6.96 4.22 12.19
N MET A 198 5.66 4.44 12.19
CA MET A 198 4.67 3.40 12.49
C MET A 198 3.60 3.39 11.40
N VAL A 199 3.20 2.20 10.96
CA VAL A 199 2.06 2.03 10.05
C VAL A 199 0.93 1.30 10.78
N GLU A 200 -0.23 1.91 10.80
CA GLU A 200 -1.48 1.37 11.35
C GLU A 200 -2.38 0.89 10.22
N MET A 201 -2.65 -0.43 10.19
CA MET A 201 -3.43 -1.09 9.13
C MET A 201 -4.94 -0.98 9.32
N GLY A 202 -5.38 -0.52 10.47
CA GLY A 202 -6.79 -0.55 10.84
C GLY A 202 -7.73 0.21 9.91
N PRO A 203 -7.39 1.41 9.36
CA PRO A 203 -8.27 2.08 8.40
C PRO A 203 -8.55 1.25 7.16
N ASP A 204 -7.54 0.58 6.60
CA ASP A 204 -7.69 -0.34 5.47
C ASP A 204 -8.67 -1.47 5.79
N ARG A 205 -8.46 -2.15 6.91
CA ARG A 205 -9.32 -3.25 7.37
C ARG A 205 -10.76 -2.79 7.59
N MET A 206 -10.95 -1.59 8.13
CA MET A 206 -12.28 -1.00 8.33
C MET A 206 -12.96 -0.71 7.00
N HIS A 207 -12.25 -0.17 6.01
CA HIS A 207 -12.83 0.13 4.71
C HIS A 207 -13.27 -1.14 3.98
N HIS A 208 -12.41 -2.13 3.90
CA HIS A 208 -12.71 -3.41 3.24
C HIS A 208 -13.86 -4.18 3.90
N ALA A 209 -14.03 -4.05 5.24
CA ALA A 209 -15.05 -4.79 5.97
C ALA A 209 -16.41 -4.07 6.10
N PHE A 210 -16.43 -2.73 6.09
CA PHE A 210 -17.60 -1.98 6.56
C PHE A 210 -18.06 -0.86 5.62
N TRP A 211 -17.47 -0.67 4.44
CA TRP A 211 -17.81 0.44 3.54
C TRP A 211 -19.27 0.43 3.10
N ARG A 212 -19.84 -0.74 2.77
CA ARG A 212 -21.23 -0.90 2.35
C ARG A 212 -22.25 -0.35 3.33
N TYR A 213 -21.92 -0.33 4.62
CA TYR A 213 -22.86 0.10 5.66
C TYR A 213 -22.95 1.62 5.80
N MET A 214 -21.95 2.37 5.31
CA MET A 214 -21.92 3.83 5.41
C MET A 214 -22.23 4.56 4.10
N ASP A 215 -22.10 3.91 2.96
CA ASP A 215 -22.21 4.52 1.63
C ASP A 215 -23.48 4.12 0.93
N ALA A 216 -24.44 5.06 0.83
CA ALA A 216 -25.74 4.83 0.20
C ALA A 216 -25.64 4.51 -1.32
N HIS A 217 -24.51 4.74 -1.96
CA HIS A 217 -24.29 4.42 -3.37
C HIS A 217 -23.63 3.04 -3.56
N HIS A 218 -23.24 2.38 -2.48
CA HIS A 218 -22.67 1.04 -2.56
C HIS A 218 -23.74 0.03 -3.02
N PRO A 219 -23.44 -0.91 -3.96
CA PRO A 219 -24.42 -1.88 -4.47
C PRO A 219 -25.10 -2.73 -3.39
N PHE A 220 -24.39 -2.97 -2.29
CA PHE A 220 -24.86 -3.76 -1.15
C PHE A 220 -25.16 -2.91 0.08
N TYR A 221 -25.53 -1.64 -0.10
CA TYR A 221 -25.88 -0.75 1.01
C TYR A 221 -27.11 -1.26 1.77
N GLU A 222 -26.99 -1.28 3.09
CA GLU A 222 -28.06 -1.66 4.02
C GLU A 222 -28.47 -0.47 4.89
N PRO A 223 -29.60 0.22 4.54
CA PRO A 223 -30.05 1.38 5.31
C PRO A 223 -30.30 1.06 6.77
N GLY A 224 -29.75 1.88 7.69
CA GLY A 224 -29.99 1.72 9.13
C GLY A 224 -29.28 0.53 9.77
N HIS A 225 -28.35 -0.11 9.06
CA HIS A 225 -27.58 -1.21 9.62
C HIS A 225 -26.78 -0.76 10.86
N ARG A 226 -26.62 -1.63 11.85
CA ARG A 226 -25.90 -1.33 13.10
C ARG A 226 -24.45 -0.89 12.92
N PHE A 227 -23.81 -1.27 11.82
CA PHE A 227 -22.43 -0.87 11.45
C PHE A 227 -22.36 0.41 10.62
N ALA A 228 -23.45 1.13 10.39
CA ALA A 228 -23.47 2.34 9.57
C ALA A 228 -22.47 3.41 10.04
N ASN A 229 -22.09 3.39 11.30
CA ASN A 229 -21.12 4.31 11.90
C ASN A 229 -19.76 3.66 12.23
N ALA A 230 -19.54 2.38 11.91
CA ALA A 230 -18.34 1.66 12.34
C ALA A 230 -17.04 2.34 11.88
N ILE A 231 -16.95 2.74 10.60
CA ILE A 231 -15.78 3.47 10.07
C ILE A 231 -15.61 4.81 10.78
N ARG A 232 -16.68 5.60 10.93
CA ARG A 232 -16.63 6.89 11.66
C ARG A 232 -16.13 6.73 13.09
N ASP A 233 -16.69 5.79 13.82
CA ASP A 233 -16.37 5.59 15.23
C ASP A 233 -14.94 5.06 15.41
N TYR A 234 -14.46 4.26 14.45
CA TYR A 234 -13.06 3.84 14.40
C TYR A 234 -12.11 5.03 14.12
N TYR A 235 -12.41 5.92 13.16
CA TYR A 235 -11.60 7.12 12.93
C TYR A 235 -11.55 8.05 14.15
N ARG A 236 -12.66 8.19 14.89
CA ARG A 236 -12.68 8.95 16.16
C ARG A 236 -11.78 8.31 17.21
N TYR A 237 -11.82 6.99 17.34
CA TYR A 237 -10.92 6.26 18.22
C TYR A 237 -9.46 6.45 17.80
N LEU A 238 -9.16 6.32 16.53
CA LEU A 238 -7.83 6.50 15.97
C LEU A 238 -7.30 7.93 16.22
N ASP A 239 -8.12 8.96 15.98
CA ASP A 239 -7.79 10.36 16.27
C ASP A 239 -7.36 10.55 17.73
N SER A 240 -8.09 9.92 18.67
CA SER A 240 -7.75 9.95 20.10
C SER A 240 -6.43 9.22 20.42
N GLN A 241 -6.15 8.10 19.75
CA GLN A 241 -4.89 7.37 19.93
C GLN A 241 -3.71 8.15 19.40
N ILE A 242 -3.86 8.82 18.24
CA ILE A 242 -2.85 9.69 17.64
C ILE A 242 -2.59 10.88 18.57
N GLU A 243 -3.62 11.55 19.08
CA GLU A 243 -3.44 12.65 20.02
C GLU A 243 -2.66 12.22 21.27
N ALA A 244 -3.07 11.11 21.89
CA ALA A 244 -2.39 10.59 23.07
C ALA A 244 -0.93 10.15 22.80
N PHE A 245 -0.62 9.73 21.59
CA PHE A 245 0.74 9.42 21.15
C PHE A 245 1.56 10.71 20.94
N VAL A 246 1.01 11.70 20.25
CA VAL A 246 1.70 12.96 19.93
C VAL A 246 1.97 13.79 21.19
N GLN A 247 1.17 13.64 22.26
CA GLN A 247 1.46 14.26 23.54
C GLN A 247 2.77 13.79 24.18
N LEU A 248 3.30 12.64 23.80
CA LEU A 248 4.58 12.10 24.28
C LEU A 248 5.79 12.60 23.45
N LEU A 249 5.57 13.18 22.27
CA LEU A 249 6.64 13.68 21.41
C LEU A 249 7.27 14.94 22.02
N ASP A 250 8.54 15.18 21.77
CA ASP A 250 9.20 16.43 22.09
C ASP A 250 8.73 17.58 21.19
N GLY A 251 8.82 18.83 21.68
CA GLY A 251 8.38 20.01 20.92
C GLY A 251 9.14 20.21 19.62
N ASP A 252 10.42 19.81 19.56
CA ASP A 252 11.29 19.97 18.38
C ASP A 252 11.15 18.81 17.37
N THR A 253 10.02 18.09 17.43
CA THR A 253 9.71 17.01 16.50
C THR A 253 8.90 17.53 15.31
N LEU A 254 9.27 17.11 14.10
CA LEU A 254 8.42 17.20 12.93
C LEU A 254 7.48 16.00 12.87
N LEU A 255 6.17 16.23 12.84
CA LEU A 255 5.15 15.20 12.70
C LEU A 255 4.62 15.16 11.27
N LEU A 256 4.61 13.96 10.68
CA LEU A 256 3.89 13.64 9.46
C LEU A 256 2.81 12.60 9.79
N VAL A 257 1.59 12.80 9.28
CA VAL A 257 0.54 11.77 9.23
C VAL A 257 0.21 11.54 7.77
N VAL A 258 0.45 10.32 7.28
CA VAL A 258 0.40 10.01 5.85
C VAL A 258 -0.34 8.71 5.59
N SER A 259 -0.85 8.56 4.37
CA SER A 259 -1.37 7.29 3.88
C SER A 259 -0.73 6.95 2.54
N ASP A 260 -0.55 5.69 2.29
CA ASP A 260 0.01 5.14 1.05
C ASP A 260 -0.98 5.20 -0.12
N HIS A 261 -2.28 5.08 0.14
CA HIS A 261 -3.40 5.22 -0.80
C HIS A 261 -4.69 5.54 -0.02
N GLY A 262 -5.77 5.78 -0.73
CA GLY A 262 -7.11 5.91 -0.16
C GLY A 262 -8.00 4.70 -0.46
N ALA A 263 -9.30 4.87 -0.27
CA ALA A 263 -10.32 3.87 -0.52
C ALA A 263 -11.48 4.40 -1.36
N LYS A 264 -12.13 3.50 -2.08
CA LYS A 264 -13.39 3.76 -2.81
C LYS A 264 -14.29 2.52 -2.79
N PRO A 265 -15.62 2.67 -3.00
CA PRO A 265 -16.51 1.52 -3.02
C PRO A 265 -16.15 0.55 -4.15
N MET A 266 -16.17 -0.75 -3.83
CA MET A 266 -16.07 -1.82 -4.81
C MET A 266 -17.47 -2.20 -5.30
N VAL A 267 -17.73 -2.04 -6.59
CA VAL A 267 -19.03 -2.31 -7.17
C VAL A 267 -19.15 -3.73 -7.74
N GLY A 268 -18.01 -4.39 -7.96
CA GLY A 268 -17.97 -5.77 -8.48
C GLY A 268 -16.58 -6.18 -8.97
N GLY A 269 -16.53 -7.29 -9.69
CA GLY A 269 -15.33 -7.83 -10.31
C GLY A 269 -15.50 -8.01 -11.81
N PHE A 270 -14.45 -7.68 -12.57
CA PHE A 270 -14.35 -7.97 -13.99
C PHE A 270 -13.53 -9.24 -14.20
N CYS A 271 -14.11 -10.26 -14.82
CA CYS A 271 -13.48 -11.56 -15.07
C CYS A 271 -12.47 -11.45 -16.23
N PHE A 272 -11.27 -10.97 -15.90
CA PHE A 272 -10.28 -10.54 -16.89
C PHE A 272 -9.82 -11.69 -17.79
N ASN A 273 -9.51 -12.85 -17.21
CA ASN A 273 -9.11 -14.01 -18.01
C ASN A 273 -10.26 -14.56 -18.85
N GLU A 274 -11.52 -14.46 -18.42
CA GLU A 274 -12.66 -14.81 -19.26
C GLU A 274 -12.78 -13.92 -20.49
N TRP A 275 -12.55 -12.62 -20.32
CA TRP A 275 -12.50 -11.70 -21.45
C TRP A 275 -11.38 -12.07 -22.42
N LEU A 276 -10.17 -12.32 -21.91
CA LEU A 276 -9.03 -12.74 -22.74
C LEU A 276 -9.30 -14.06 -23.50
N ILE A 277 -10.03 -15.00 -22.87
CA ILE A 277 -10.45 -16.26 -23.52
C ILE A 277 -11.46 -15.98 -24.63
N ARG A 278 -12.50 -15.19 -24.37
CA ARG A 278 -13.54 -14.85 -25.35
C ARG A 278 -12.98 -14.10 -26.57
N GLU A 279 -12.00 -13.26 -26.33
CA GLU A 279 -11.31 -12.49 -27.38
C GLU A 279 -10.18 -13.27 -28.08
N GLY A 280 -9.94 -14.52 -27.64
CA GLY A 280 -8.94 -15.41 -28.27
C GLY A 280 -7.48 -15.09 -27.92
N TYR A 281 -7.21 -14.27 -26.93
CA TYR A 281 -5.86 -13.99 -26.46
C TYR A 281 -5.32 -15.08 -25.53
N LEU A 282 -6.19 -15.66 -24.70
CA LEU A 282 -5.87 -16.75 -23.77
C LEU A 282 -6.57 -18.04 -24.23
N VAL A 283 -5.82 -19.12 -24.36
CA VAL A 283 -6.37 -20.43 -24.77
C VAL A 283 -6.12 -21.43 -23.65
N LEU A 284 -7.19 -22.02 -23.13
CA LEU A 284 -7.11 -23.11 -22.15
C LEU A 284 -7.12 -24.47 -22.87
N LYS A 285 -6.41 -25.46 -22.30
CA LYS A 285 -6.46 -26.86 -22.74
C LYS A 285 -7.87 -27.46 -22.60
N THR A 286 -8.52 -27.10 -21.47
CA THR A 286 -9.92 -27.45 -21.17
C THR A 286 -10.51 -26.27 -20.39
N VAL A 287 -11.67 -25.79 -20.82
CA VAL A 287 -12.40 -24.73 -20.10
C VAL A 287 -13.13 -25.37 -18.93
N PRO A 288 -12.93 -24.89 -17.68
CA PRO A 288 -13.68 -25.37 -16.53
C PRO A 288 -15.19 -25.10 -16.66
N GLU A 289 -16.01 -26.00 -16.14
CA GLU A 289 -17.49 -25.83 -16.13
C GLU A 289 -17.99 -24.88 -15.03
N ALA A 290 -17.12 -24.55 -14.05
CA ALA A 290 -17.43 -23.66 -12.94
C ALA A 290 -16.22 -22.77 -12.60
N PRO A 291 -16.42 -21.64 -11.89
CA PRO A 291 -15.35 -20.76 -11.47
C PRO A 291 -14.22 -21.52 -10.77
N THR A 292 -13.03 -21.44 -11.33
CA THR A 292 -11.85 -22.20 -10.89
C THR A 292 -10.65 -21.28 -10.83
N LYS A 293 -9.84 -21.40 -9.77
CA LYS A 293 -8.60 -20.64 -9.62
C LYS A 293 -7.71 -20.88 -10.84
N PHE A 294 -7.25 -19.79 -11.45
CA PHE A 294 -6.37 -19.86 -12.62
C PHE A 294 -5.03 -20.52 -12.26
N SER A 295 -4.59 -21.43 -13.12
CA SER A 295 -3.29 -22.04 -13.04
C SER A 295 -2.61 -22.05 -14.41
N PRO A 296 -1.33 -21.72 -14.51
CA PRO A 296 -0.55 -21.80 -15.76
C PRO A 296 -0.61 -23.18 -16.41
N LYS A 297 -0.83 -24.26 -15.64
CA LYS A 297 -0.96 -25.65 -16.14
C LYS A 297 -2.19 -25.88 -17.01
N MET A 298 -3.24 -25.04 -16.84
CA MET A 298 -4.47 -25.10 -17.63
C MET A 298 -4.30 -24.51 -19.02
N VAL A 299 -3.26 -23.72 -19.25
CA VAL A 299 -3.08 -22.92 -20.44
C VAL A 299 -2.40 -23.71 -21.56
N ASP A 300 -2.92 -23.56 -22.79
CA ASP A 300 -2.23 -23.94 -24.03
C ASP A 300 -1.33 -22.77 -24.46
N TRP A 301 -0.10 -22.77 -23.97
CA TRP A 301 0.85 -21.68 -24.22
C TRP A 301 1.25 -21.55 -25.69
N SER A 302 1.16 -22.63 -26.47
CA SER A 302 1.49 -22.60 -27.91
C SER A 302 0.48 -21.80 -28.74
N ARG A 303 -0.70 -21.47 -28.16
CA ARG A 303 -1.78 -20.72 -28.79
C ARG A 303 -2.15 -19.43 -28.05
N THR A 304 -1.61 -19.23 -26.84
CA THR A 304 -1.90 -18.06 -25.99
C THR A 304 -0.99 -16.90 -26.38
N ARG A 305 -1.60 -15.70 -26.54
CA ARG A 305 -0.89 -14.44 -26.83
C ARG A 305 -0.73 -13.56 -25.59
N ALA A 306 -1.72 -13.61 -24.67
CA ALA A 306 -1.72 -12.82 -23.43
C ALA A 306 -2.49 -13.54 -22.33
N TRP A 307 -2.17 -13.24 -21.07
CA TRP A 307 -2.90 -13.70 -19.88
C TRP A 307 -2.92 -12.62 -18.82
N GLY A 308 -3.92 -12.67 -17.92
CA GLY A 308 -4.11 -11.75 -16.83
C GLY A 308 -3.83 -12.36 -15.46
N ASP A 309 -3.44 -11.53 -14.51
CA ASP A 309 -3.42 -11.85 -13.09
C ASP A 309 -4.38 -10.90 -12.35
N GLY A 310 -5.13 -11.44 -11.38
CA GLY A 310 -6.17 -10.73 -10.65
C GLY A 310 -5.68 -10.03 -9.39
N GLY A 311 -6.61 -9.41 -8.70
CA GLY A 311 -6.44 -8.65 -7.47
C GLY A 311 -7.22 -7.33 -7.53
N TYR A 312 -6.83 -6.34 -6.77
CA TYR A 312 -7.48 -5.02 -6.80
C TYR A 312 -7.32 -4.28 -8.13
N TYR A 313 -6.33 -4.64 -8.92
CA TYR A 313 -6.08 -4.16 -10.28
C TYR A 313 -5.68 -5.34 -11.18
N GLY A 314 -5.74 -5.15 -12.49
CA GLY A 314 -5.32 -6.15 -13.47
C GLY A 314 -3.85 -6.01 -13.84
N ARG A 315 -3.13 -7.13 -13.90
CA ARG A 315 -1.82 -7.23 -14.52
C ARG A 315 -1.94 -8.06 -15.78
N LEU A 316 -1.53 -7.53 -16.91
CA LEU A 316 -1.55 -8.24 -18.19
C LEU A 316 -0.13 -8.54 -18.62
N PHE A 317 0.09 -9.78 -19.05
CA PHE A 317 1.36 -10.27 -19.56
C PHE A 317 1.19 -10.76 -20.99
N LEU A 318 2.16 -10.49 -21.85
CA LEU A 318 2.22 -10.97 -23.23
C LEU A 318 3.13 -12.20 -23.33
N ASN A 319 2.74 -13.15 -24.17
CA ASN A 319 3.50 -14.37 -24.42
C ASN A 319 4.43 -14.17 -25.63
N VAL A 320 5.56 -13.47 -25.41
CA VAL A 320 6.45 -13.00 -26.47
C VAL A 320 7.47 -14.05 -26.85
N ARG A 321 7.65 -14.27 -28.15
CA ARG A 321 8.63 -15.21 -28.71
C ARG A 321 10.06 -14.79 -28.34
N GLY A 322 10.83 -15.74 -27.81
CA GLY A 322 12.19 -15.50 -27.34
C GLY A 322 12.30 -14.84 -25.97
N ARG A 323 11.16 -14.41 -25.38
CA ARG A 323 11.09 -13.85 -24.03
C ARG A 323 10.48 -14.85 -23.04
N GLU A 324 9.31 -15.41 -23.37
CA GLU A 324 8.66 -16.49 -22.62
C GLU A 324 8.98 -17.87 -23.21
N PRO A 325 8.94 -18.96 -22.40
CA PRO A 325 9.37 -20.31 -22.84
C PRO A 325 8.64 -20.85 -24.08
N GLN A 326 7.36 -20.55 -24.23
CA GLN A 326 6.54 -20.93 -25.38
C GLN A 326 5.88 -19.69 -25.99
N GLY A 327 6.67 -18.63 -26.16
CA GLY A 327 6.20 -17.35 -26.70
C GLY A 327 5.64 -17.47 -28.11
N THR A 328 4.49 -16.84 -28.34
CA THR A 328 3.75 -16.87 -29.63
C THR A 328 3.79 -15.53 -30.34
N VAL A 329 3.81 -14.42 -29.59
CA VAL A 329 3.80 -13.06 -30.14
C VAL A 329 5.19 -12.70 -30.68
N PRO A 330 5.35 -12.39 -31.97
CA PRO A 330 6.61 -11.90 -32.49
C PRO A 330 7.03 -10.58 -31.82
N PRO A 331 8.33 -10.35 -31.53
CA PRO A 331 8.78 -9.11 -30.88
C PRO A 331 8.35 -7.85 -31.61
N GLU A 332 8.32 -7.88 -32.95
CA GLU A 332 7.88 -6.77 -33.80
C GLU A 332 6.39 -6.46 -33.73
N GLU A 333 5.55 -7.38 -33.24
CA GLU A 333 4.11 -7.19 -33.07
C GLU A 333 3.73 -6.72 -31.64
N VAL A 334 4.65 -6.72 -30.69
CA VAL A 334 4.36 -6.43 -29.27
C VAL A 334 3.69 -5.07 -29.09
N GLU A 335 4.22 -4.01 -29.69
CA GLU A 335 3.68 -2.67 -29.54
C GLU A 335 2.29 -2.53 -30.19
N ALA A 336 2.07 -3.14 -31.35
CA ALA A 336 0.77 -3.16 -32.00
C ALA A 336 -0.27 -3.91 -31.12
N LEU A 337 0.12 -5.04 -30.51
CA LEU A 337 -0.75 -5.80 -29.62
C LEU A 337 -1.04 -5.05 -28.31
N LYS A 338 -0.04 -4.38 -27.72
CA LYS A 338 -0.28 -3.51 -26.55
C LYS A 338 -1.32 -2.44 -26.89
N GLN A 339 -1.16 -1.75 -28.02
CA GLN A 339 -2.09 -0.69 -28.43
C GLN A 339 -3.50 -1.22 -28.71
N GLU A 340 -3.62 -2.38 -29.35
CA GLU A 340 -4.90 -3.06 -29.57
C GLU A 340 -5.58 -3.38 -28.23
N LEU A 341 -4.85 -4.00 -27.28
CA LEU A 341 -5.38 -4.37 -25.98
C LEU A 341 -5.80 -3.14 -25.16
N ILE A 342 -5.02 -2.04 -25.16
CA ILE A 342 -5.36 -0.79 -24.51
C ILE A 342 -6.71 -0.27 -25.05
N GLN A 343 -6.85 -0.12 -26.36
CA GLN A 343 -8.08 0.39 -26.99
C GLN A 343 -9.29 -0.48 -26.64
N ARG A 344 -9.13 -1.81 -26.68
CA ARG A 344 -10.22 -2.74 -26.40
C ARG A 344 -10.61 -2.76 -24.90
N ILE A 345 -9.63 -2.69 -24.00
CA ILE A 345 -9.89 -2.63 -22.55
C ILE A 345 -10.57 -1.30 -22.17
N GLU A 346 -10.12 -0.17 -22.71
CA GLU A 346 -10.72 1.13 -22.44
C GLU A 346 -12.14 1.28 -23.00
N ALA A 347 -12.47 0.51 -24.04
CA ALA A 347 -13.81 0.47 -24.64
C ALA A 347 -14.77 -0.51 -23.94
N LEU A 348 -14.35 -1.24 -22.89
CA LEU A 348 -15.22 -2.19 -22.18
C LEU A 348 -16.38 -1.47 -21.48
N THR A 349 -17.52 -2.14 -21.49
CA THR A 349 -18.73 -1.71 -20.81
C THR A 349 -19.00 -2.57 -19.59
N ASP A 350 -19.78 -2.06 -18.66
CA ASP A 350 -20.33 -2.83 -17.55
C ASP A 350 -21.48 -3.74 -18.01
N ASP A 351 -22.11 -4.47 -17.09
CA ASP A 351 -23.24 -5.36 -17.32
C ASP A 351 -24.53 -4.63 -17.77
N LYS A 352 -24.53 -3.28 -17.69
CA LYS A 352 -25.62 -2.40 -18.15
C LYS A 352 -25.31 -1.75 -19.49
N GLY A 353 -24.17 -2.06 -20.10
CA GLY A 353 -23.71 -1.49 -21.37
C GLY A 353 -23.15 -0.06 -21.26
N GLN A 354 -22.84 0.43 -20.06
CA GLN A 354 -22.20 1.72 -19.84
C GLN A 354 -20.69 1.57 -19.87
N LEU A 355 -19.96 2.53 -20.43
CA LEU A 355 -18.49 2.52 -20.39
C LEU A 355 -18.00 2.44 -18.94
N MET A 356 -17.14 1.48 -18.66
CA MET A 356 -16.61 1.28 -17.31
C MET A 356 -15.67 2.40 -16.88
N GLY A 357 -15.04 3.12 -17.82
CA GLY A 357 -14.03 4.12 -17.51
C GLY A 357 -12.69 3.49 -17.10
N ASN A 358 -12.31 2.41 -17.77
CA ASN A 358 -11.05 1.71 -17.52
C ASN A 358 -9.86 2.60 -17.86
N ARG A 359 -8.77 2.42 -17.12
CA ARG A 359 -7.47 3.06 -17.39
C ARG A 359 -6.41 1.99 -17.56
N VAL A 360 -5.59 2.14 -18.57
CA VAL A 360 -4.50 1.21 -18.85
C VAL A 360 -3.17 1.96 -18.84
N PHE A 361 -2.19 1.43 -18.13
CA PHE A 361 -0.87 2.04 -18.01
C PHE A 361 0.18 1.11 -18.60
N ARG A 362 1.15 1.70 -19.27
CA ARG A 362 2.39 1.08 -19.69
C ARG A 362 3.43 1.29 -18.59
N PRO A 363 4.05 0.24 -18.03
CA PRO A 363 5.08 0.39 -17.00
C PRO A 363 6.19 1.36 -17.40
N GLU A 364 6.62 1.30 -18.65
CA GLU A 364 7.66 2.16 -19.21
C GLU A 364 7.28 3.66 -19.29
N GLU A 365 6.00 4.00 -19.19
CA GLU A 365 5.52 5.39 -19.18
C GLU A 365 5.33 5.94 -17.76
N VAL A 366 5.07 5.07 -16.77
CA VAL A 366 4.78 5.48 -15.39
C VAL A 366 5.95 5.31 -14.44
N TYR A 367 6.95 4.50 -14.80
CA TYR A 367 8.13 4.26 -13.98
C TYR A 367 9.40 4.84 -14.59
N THR A 368 10.35 5.17 -13.74
CA THR A 368 11.67 5.65 -14.17
C THR A 368 12.49 4.55 -14.84
N SER A 369 12.35 3.32 -14.34
CA SER A 369 12.96 2.11 -14.89
C SER A 369 12.12 0.90 -14.50
N CYS A 370 12.32 -0.24 -15.17
CA CYS A 370 11.60 -1.48 -14.85
C CYS A 370 12.61 -2.58 -14.53
N GLN A 371 12.76 -2.88 -13.25
CA GLN A 371 13.57 -4.01 -12.78
C GLN A 371 12.72 -5.28 -12.66
N GLY A 372 13.37 -6.46 -12.63
CA GLY A 372 12.67 -7.74 -12.52
C GLY A 372 11.79 -8.05 -13.73
N VAL A 373 10.58 -8.55 -13.49
CA VAL A 373 9.62 -8.93 -14.53
C VAL A 373 8.33 -8.13 -14.38
N PRO A 374 8.27 -6.91 -14.95
CA PRO A 374 7.05 -6.09 -14.92
C PRO A 374 5.91 -6.75 -15.69
N PRO A 375 4.65 -6.43 -15.38
CA PRO A 375 3.54 -6.67 -16.29
C PRO A 375 3.74 -5.87 -17.58
N ASP A 376 3.21 -6.35 -18.70
CA ASP A 376 3.24 -5.61 -19.96
C ASP A 376 2.25 -4.45 -19.95
N LEU A 377 1.12 -4.60 -19.24
CA LEU A 377 0.14 -3.53 -18.98
C LEU A 377 -0.41 -3.66 -17.54
N ILE A 378 -0.72 -2.50 -16.94
CA ILE A 378 -1.43 -2.37 -15.66
C ILE A 378 -2.82 -1.84 -15.96
N VAL A 379 -3.86 -2.47 -15.44
CA VAL A 379 -5.26 -2.16 -15.79
C VAL A 379 -6.06 -1.81 -14.53
N TYR A 380 -6.68 -0.63 -14.53
CA TYR A 380 -7.68 -0.22 -13.55
C TYR A 380 -9.07 -0.39 -14.16
N PHE A 381 -9.80 -1.41 -13.71
CA PHE A 381 -11.16 -1.63 -14.17
C PHE A 381 -12.11 -0.66 -13.47
N GLY A 382 -12.87 0.12 -14.26
CA GLY A 382 -13.79 1.13 -13.73
C GLY A 382 -13.08 2.16 -12.85
N ASP A 383 -11.86 2.56 -13.20
CA ASP A 383 -10.99 3.40 -12.35
C ASP A 383 -10.88 2.86 -10.91
N LEU A 384 -10.68 1.53 -10.79
CA LEU A 384 -10.59 0.77 -9.52
C LEU A 384 -11.93 0.58 -8.77
N HIS A 385 -13.08 0.95 -9.32
CA HIS A 385 -14.37 0.55 -8.75
C HIS A 385 -14.67 -0.94 -8.99
N TRP A 386 -13.98 -1.59 -9.91
CA TRP A 386 -14.08 -3.02 -10.20
C TRP A 386 -12.73 -3.68 -9.95
N ARG A 387 -12.73 -4.78 -9.20
CA ARG A 387 -11.52 -5.57 -9.07
C ARG A 387 -11.27 -6.42 -10.33
N SER A 388 -10.05 -6.86 -10.52
CA SER A 388 -9.69 -7.85 -11.54
C SER A 388 -9.86 -9.25 -10.99
N VAL A 389 -10.80 -10.02 -11.54
CA VAL A 389 -10.99 -11.43 -11.19
C VAL A 389 -10.12 -12.29 -12.09
N GLY A 390 -9.18 -13.01 -11.47
CA GLY A 390 -8.21 -13.85 -12.17
C GLY A 390 -8.69 -15.26 -12.46
N SER A 391 -9.71 -15.77 -11.74
CA SER A 391 -10.29 -17.11 -11.93
C SER A 391 -10.94 -17.27 -13.31
N VAL A 392 -11.10 -18.50 -13.76
CA VAL A 392 -11.66 -18.88 -15.08
C VAL A 392 -12.84 -19.83 -14.91
N GLY A 393 -13.64 -20.03 -15.96
CA GLY A 393 -14.86 -20.86 -15.92
C GLY A 393 -16.10 -20.07 -15.50
N HIS A 394 -16.08 -18.75 -15.63
CA HIS A 394 -17.23 -17.89 -15.41
C HIS A 394 -18.12 -17.82 -16.64
N ASN A 395 -19.44 -17.85 -16.43
CA ASN A 395 -20.41 -17.66 -17.52
C ASN A 395 -20.61 -16.19 -17.90
N SER A 396 -20.06 -15.27 -17.12
CA SER A 396 -20.18 -13.81 -17.27
C SER A 396 -18.81 -13.15 -17.26
N LEU A 397 -18.71 -11.95 -17.87
CA LEU A 397 -17.53 -11.08 -17.72
C LEU A 397 -17.57 -10.27 -16.43
N TRP A 398 -18.71 -10.18 -15.76
CA TRP A 398 -18.92 -9.41 -14.55
C TRP A 398 -19.41 -10.30 -13.42
N THR A 399 -18.97 -10.03 -12.21
CA THR A 399 -19.48 -10.64 -10.99
C THR A 399 -19.66 -9.58 -9.91
N HIS A 400 -20.77 -9.67 -9.18
CA HIS A 400 -21.03 -8.83 -8.00
C HIS A 400 -20.69 -9.57 -6.70
N THR A 401 -20.36 -10.85 -6.79
CA THR A 401 -19.81 -11.63 -5.67
C THR A 401 -18.31 -11.76 -5.86
N ASN A 402 -17.56 -11.38 -4.84
CA ASN A 402 -16.11 -11.49 -4.89
C ASN A 402 -15.68 -12.97 -4.81
N ASP A 403 -14.77 -13.40 -5.69
CA ASP A 403 -14.26 -14.77 -5.76
C ASP A 403 -13.44 -15.17 -4.52
N THR A 404 -12.90 -14.19 -3.78
CA THR A 404 -12.15 -14.38 -2.53
C THR A 404 -12.98 -14.10 -1.27
N GLY A 405 -14.31 -13.87 -1.39
CA GLY A 405 -15.23 -13.57 -0.28
C GLY A 405 -15.62 -12.09 -0.16
N PRO A 406 -16.45 -11.71 0.83
CA PRO A 406 -16.99 -10.35 0.94
C PRO A 406 -15.89 -9.30 1.10
N ASP A 407 -15.97 -8.25 0.28
CA ASP A 407 -15.07 -7.11 0.27
C ASP A 407 -15.85 -5.88 -0.23
N ASP A 408 -15.80 -4.79 0.54
CA ASP A 408 -16.67 -3.64 0.30
C ASP A 408 -15.95 -2.48 -0.39
N ALA A 409 -14.61 -2.48 -0.37
CA ALA A 409 -13.81 -1.37 -0.89
C ALA A 409 -12.70 -1.85 -1.82
N ASN A 410 -12.26 -0.97 -2.69
CA ASN A 410 -11.01 -1.06 -3.42
C ASN A 410 -10.15 0.16 -3.08
N HIS A 411 -8.91 0.12 -3.44
CA HIS A 411 -7.97 1.20 -3.22
C HIS A 411 -8.25 2.40 -4.14
N ALA A 412 -7.95 3.60 -3.65
CA ALA A 412 -8.04 4.84 -4.41
C ALA A 412 -6.64 5.46 -4.62
N PRO A 413 -6.43 6.20 -5.72
CA PRO A 413 -5.11 6.75 -6.05
C PRO A 413 -4.56 7.80 -5.08
N PHE A 414 -5.39 8.33 -4.19
CA PHE A 414 -4.98 9.39 -3.25
C PHE A 414 -5.21 8.96 -1.81
N GLY A 415 -4.15 9.00 -1.01
CA GLY A 415 -4.20 8.96 0.44
C GLY A 415 -4.14 10.35 1.06
N ILE A 416 -3.90 10.42 2.36
CA ILE A 416 -3.78 11.67 3.11
C ILE A 416 -2.32 12.08 3.34
N PHE A 417 -2.09 13.37 3.41
CA PHE A 417 -0.87 13.99 3.90
C PHE A 417 -1.22 15.11 4.88
N LEU A 418 -0.62 15.07 6.07
CA LEU A 418 -0.64 16.14 7.05
C LEU A 418 0.78 16.28 7.63
N MET A 419 1.24 17.51 7.85
CA MET A 419 2.56 17.78 8.43
C MET A 419 2.52 19.02 9.30
N ALA A 420 3.08 18.95 10.51
CA ALA A 420 3.21 20.08 11.41
C ALA A 420 4.38 19.92 12.39
N ASP A 421 4.82 21.05 12.95
CA ASP A 421 5.67 21.06 14.14
C ASP A 421 4.85 20.69 15.37
N VAL A 422 5.35 19.77 16.20
CA VAL A 422 4.69 19.42 17.46
C VAL A 422 4.58 20.63 18.40
N LYS A 423 5.59 21.52 18.38
CA LYS A 423 5.54 22.79 19.11
C LYS A 423 4.36 23.67 18.70
N ALA A 424 4.15 23.84 17.38
CA ALA A 424 3.02 24.61 16.86
C ALA A 424 1.66 24.00 17.24
N LEU A 425 1.58 22.67 17.32
CA LEU A 425 0.35 21.98 17.75
C LEU A 425 0.00 22.23 19.23
N ARG A 426 0.99 22.50 20.08
CA ARG A 426 0.82 22.74 21.51
C ARG A 426 0.63 24.21 21.89
N ASP A 427 1.06 25.11 21.02
CA ASP A 427 0.94 26.55 21.27
C ASP A 427 -0.51 27.00 21.07
N ALA A 428 -1.18 27.38 22.17
CA ALA A 428 -2.56 27.86 22.12
C ALA A 428 -2.71 29.18 21.34
N GLU A 429 -1.63 29.98 21.25
CA GLU A 429 -1.60 31.28 20.57
C GLU A 429 -1.14 31.17 19.11
N ALA A 430 -0.68 30.00 18.67
CA ALA A 430 -0.27 29.79 17.27
C ALA A 430 -1.43 30.13 16.32
N PRO A 431 -1.15 30.83 15.20
CA PRO A 431 -2.17 31.19 14.23
C PRO A 431 -2.94 29.96 13.76
N VAL A 432 -4.25 29.98 13.91
CA VAL A 432 -5.15 28.99 13.37
C VAL A 432 -5.58 29.47 11.99
N LYS A 433 -5.20 28.75 10.94
CA LYS A 433 -5.71 29.04 9.58
C LYS A 433 -7.23 28.80 9.58
N THR A 434 -7.99 29.78 9.09
CA THR A 434 -9.41 29.55 8.80
C THR A 434 -9.50 28.58 7.64
N PHE A 435 -10.25 27.50 7.85
CA PHE A 435 -10.40 26.47 6.84
C PHE A 435 -11.12 26.98 5.59
N ASP A 436 -10.38 27.12 4.51
CA ASP A 436 -10.92 27.03 3.16
C ASP A 436 -10.39 25.71 2.55
N THR A 437 -11.26 24.93 1.91
CA THR A 437 -10.85 23.71 1.17
C THR A 437 -9.87 24.02 0.03
N THR A 438 -9.72 25.30 -0.34
CA THR A 438 -8.72 25.80 -1.28
C THR A 438 -7.30 25.82 -0.71
N ASP A 439 -7.14 25.72 0.64
CA ASP A 439 -5.83 25.75 1.32
C ASP A 439 -5.10 24.40 1.31
N ALA A 440 -5.76 23.32 0.87
CA ALA A 440 -5.12 22.02 0.72
C ALA A 440 -4.01 22.08 -0.34
N LEU A 441 -2.84 21.56 -0.01
CA LEU A 441 -1.73 21.41 -0.94
C LEU A 441 -2.15 20.49 -2.09
N LYS A 442 -1.71 20.81 -3.30
CA LYS A 442 -2.00 20.05 -4.52
C LYS A 442 -0.73 19.50 -5.14
N GLY A 443 -0.85 18.37 -5.85
CA GLY A 443 0.26 17.76 -6.55
C GLY A 443 1.34 17.20 -5.62
N LEU A 444 0.93 16.74 -4.42
CA LEU A 444 1.76 15.97 -3.52
C LEU A 444 1.80 14.52 -4.00
N SER A 445 2.98 13.93 -3.96
CA SER A 445 3.16 12.51 -4.25
C SER A 445 3.85 11.82 -3.07
N LEU A 446 3.55 10.53 -2.86
CA LEU A 446 4.20 9.76 -1.80
C LEU A 446 5.72 9.72 -1.95
N TYR A 447 6.25 9.90 -3.18
CA TYR A 447 7.69 10.01 -3.43
C TYR A 447 8.32 11.26 -2.78
N ASP A 448 7.52 12.27 -2.42
CA ASP A 448 7.96 13.51 -1.80
C ASP A 448 8.31 13.33 -0.32
N ILE A 449 7.89 12.23 0.33
CA ILE A 449 8.06 12.01 1.76
C ILE A 449 9.53 11.80 2.12
N ALA A 450 10.22 10.86 1.46
CA ALA A 450 11.61 10.57 1.78
C ALA A 450 12.54 11.80 1.61
N PRO A 451 12.52 12.55 0.49
CA PRO A 451 13.33 13.75 0.36
C PRO A 451 12.92 14.85 1.37
N THR A 452 11.66 14.96 1.76
CA THR A 452 11.20 15.91 2.78
C THR A 452 11.78 15.57 4.15
N VAL A 453 11.81 14.29 4.53
CA VAL A 453 12.39 13.82 5.79
C VAL A 453 13.91 14.04 5.82
N LEU A 454 14.62 13.71 4.75
CA LEU A 454 16.06 13.96 4.68
C LEU A 454 16.38 15.47 4.77
N ASN A 455 15.62 16.30 4.07
CA ASN A 455 15.75 17.76 4.18
C ASN A 455 15.43 18.27 5.59
N ALA A 456 14.49 17.66 6.30
CA ALA A 456 14.18 18.02 7.68
C ALA A 456 15.35 17.76 8.64
N PHE A 457 16.20 16.80 8.32
CA PHE A 457 17.44 16.51 9.05
C PHE A 457 18.67 17.30 8.55
N ASP A 458 18.52 18.23 7.61
CA ASP A 458 19.61 18.91 6.89
C ASP A 458 20.59 17.91 6.22
N LEU A 459 20.09 16.75 5.75
CA LEU A 459 20.88 15.73 5.08
C LEU A 459 20.78 15.84 3.56
N PRO A 460 21.80 15.40 2.81
CA PRO A 460 21.76 15.36 1.36
C PRO A 460 20.69 14.40 0.86
N ILE A 461 20.06 14.75 -0.26
CA ILE A 461 19.02 13.98 -0.90
C ILE A 461 19.63 13.18 -2.05
N PRO A 462 19.51 11.83 -2.07
CA PRO A 462 19.98 11.02 -3.18
C PRO A 462 19.43 11.49 -4.53
N ALA A 463 20.31 11.61 -5.54
CA ALA A 463 19.92 12.12 -6.86
C ALA A 463 18.90 11.24 -7.59
N ASN A 464 18.85 9.94 -7.22
CA ASN A 464 17.92 8.95 -7.77
C ASN A 464 16.55 8.91 -7.06
N MET A 465 16.30 9.71 -6.02
CA MET A 465 14.96 9.88 -5.46
C MET A 465 14.08 10.67 -6.43
N ARG A 466 12.88 10.12 -6.72
CA ARG A 466 11.96 10.69 -7.70
C ARG A 466 11.26 11.97 -7.20
N GLY A 467 10.96 12.03 -5.90
CA GLY A 467 10.17 13.10 -5.29
C GLY A 467 10.91 14.43 -5.13
N LYS A 468 10.20 15.41 -4.64
CA LYS A 468 10.67 16.75 -4.29
C LYS A 468 10.45 17.02 -2.81
N VAL A 469 11.16 17.99 -2.24
CA VAL A 469 10.92 18.46 -0.87
C VAL A 469 9.59 19.22 -0.83
N ILE A 470 8.70 18.84 0.08
CA ILE A 470 7.47 19.58 0.36
C ILE A 470 7.86 20.84 1.13
N GLN A 471 7.71 21.99 0.46
CA GLN A 471 8.08 23.28 1.04
C GLN A 471 7.01 23.75 2.02
N ARG A 472 7.47 24.40 3.07
CA ARG A 472 6.63 25.08 4.05
C ARG A 472 6.81 26.58 3.89
N ASP A 473 5.71 27.30 3.82
CA ASP A 473 5.73 28.77 3.72
C ASP A 473 6.26 29.46 5.00
N TRP A 474 6.50 28.72 6.07
CA TRP A 474 6.84 29.30 7.36
C TRP A 474 8.32 29.25 7.77
N ALA A 475 9.17 28.55 7.07
CA ALA A 475 10.59 28.48 7.39
C ALA A 475 11.44 28.60 6.13
N GLY A 476 12.15 29.68 5.99
CA GLY A 476 13.03 30.00 4.86
C GLY A 476 14.26 29.07 4.73
N ALA A 477 14.08 27.77 4.80
CA ALA A 477 15.11 26.77 4.53
C ALA A 477 15.17 26.52 3.01
N SER A 478 16.29 26.83 2.41
CA SER A 478 16.62 26.40 1.05
C SER A 478 16.77 24.87 1.04
N PRO A 479 16.31 24.17 -0.02
CA PRO A 479 16.53 22.73 -0.15
C PRO A 479 18.02 22.41 -0.07
N SER A 480 18.39 21.38 0.70
CA SER A 480 19.73 20.79 0.64
C SER A 480 20.02 20.29 -0.78
N GLY A 481 21.23 20.47 -1.28
CA GLY A 481 21.62 20.06 -2.63
C GLY A 481 21.42 18.55 -2.83
N ARG A 482 21.10 18.13 -4.05
CA ARG A 482 21.09 16.69 -4.41
C ARG A 482 22.52 16.22 -4.58
N GLU A 483 22.88 15.14 -3.92
CA GLU A 483 24.19 14.48 -4.05
C GLU A 483 24.05 13.07 -4.58
N GLN A 484 25.06 12.62 -5.34
CA GLN A 484 25.18 11.20 -5.66
C GLN A 484 25.70 10.48 -4.40
N ILE A 485 24.81 9.81 -3.70
CA ILE A 485 25.21 8.82 -2.68
C ILE A 485 25.58 7.55 -3.46
N SER A 486 26.82 7.10 -3.31
CA SER A 486 27.27 5.82 -3.87
C SER A 486 26.36 4.70 -3.33
N SER A 487 26.00 3.75 -4.19
CA SER A 487 25.11 2.64 -3.88
C SER A 487 25.48 1.93 -2.58
N LEU A 488 24.62 2.02 -1.57
CA LEU A 488 24.80 1.48 -0.22
C LEU A 488 24.49 -0.01 -0.09
N SER A 489 24.11 -0.69 -1.17
CA SER A 489 23.71 -2.08 -1.11
C SER A 489 24.82 -3.03 -1.52
N THR A 490 25.32 -3.81 -0.58
CA THR A 490 25.94 -5.09 -0.87
C THR A 490 24.81 -6.06 -1.24
N PRO A 491 24.83 -6.72 -2.43
CA PRO A 491 23.86 -7.74 -2.75
C PRO A 491 23.97 -8.85 -1.69
N MET A 492 22.98 -8.98 -0.81
CA MET A 492 22.84 -10.19 -0.02
C MET A 492 22.53 -11.33 -0.99
N GLN A 493 23.27 -12.44 -0.90
CA GLN A 493 22.92 -13.67 -1.60
C GLN A 493 21.50 -14.03 -1.20
N ALA A 494 20.68 -14.36 -2.21
CA ALA A 494 19.27 -14.62 -2.06
C ALA A 494 19.02 -15.92 -1.28
N GLU A 495 19.03 -15.83 0.05
CA GLU A 495 18.30 -16.79 0.87
C GLU A 495 16.82 -16.59 0.65
N ARG A 496 16.05 -17.68 0.52
CA ARG A 496 14.58 -17.58 0.43
C ARG A 496 14.06 -16.89 1.69
N ALA A 497 13.21 -15.88 1.51
CA ALA A 497 12.60 -15.14 2.60
C ALA A 497 11.58 -15.99 3.37
N TYR A 498 10.99 -16.99 2.70
CA TYR A 498 9.95 -17.88 3.23
C TYR A 498 10.26 -19.33 2.89
N THR A 499 9.90 -20.23 3.79
CA THR A 499 9.79 -21.67 3.52
C THR A 499 8.53 -21.96 2.71
N GLU A 500 8.40 -23.14 2.11
CA GLU A 500 7.20 -23.51 1.36
C GLU A 500 5.92 -23.48 2.23
N GLN A 501 6.00 -23.88 3.48
CA GLN A 501 4.87 -23.84 4.42
C GLN A 501 4.47 -22.40 4.77
N GLU A 502 5.43 -21.51 4.95
CA GLU A 502 5.19 -20.08 5.20
C GLU A 502 4.58 -19.38 3.98
N GLU A 503 5.03 -19.75 2.76
CA GLU A 503 4.43 -19.26 1.52
C GLU A 503 2.95 -19.68 1.39
N GLU A 504 2.61 -20.91 1.74
CA GLU A 504 1.21 -21.40 1.74
C GLU A 504 0.35 -20.64 2.75
N GLU A 505 0.84 -20.43 3.97
CA GLU A 505 0.10 -19.68 4.99
C GLU A 505 -0.06 -18.22 4.63
N LEU A 506 1.00 -17.58 4.11
CA LEU A 506 0.95 -16.21 3.62
C LEU A 506 -0.01 -16.07 2.44
N ALA A 507 0.01 -17.01 1.49
CA ALA A 507 -0.93 -17.06 0.37
C ALA A 507 -2.38 -17.07 0.86
N ARG A 508 -2.72 -17.99 1.78
CA ARG A 508 -4.08 -18.10 2.35
C ARG A 508 -4.50 -16.79 3.01
N ARG A 509 -3.64 -16.17 3.81
CA ARG A 509 -3.93 -14.90 4.48
C ARG A 509 -4.14 -13.75 3.50
N LEU A 510 -3.30 -13.65 2.47
CA LEU A 510 -3.43 -12.60 1.45
C LEU A 510 -4.66 -12.81 0.54
N GLU A 511 -5.07 -14.07 0.30
CA GLU A 511 -6.35 -14.41 -0.33
C GLU A 511 -7.54 -13.96 0.55
N GLU A 512 -7.50 -14.26 1.86
CA GLU A 512 -8.52 -13.80 2.82
C GLU A 512 -8.63 -12.27 2.87
N LEU A 513 -7.54 -11.55 2.67
CA LEU A 513 -7.51 -10.09 2.60
C LEU A 513 -7.88 -9.53 1.21
N GLY A 514 -7.93 -10.37 0.16
CA GLY A 514 -8.29 -9.97 -1.21
C GLY A 514 -7.15 -9.42 -2.05
N TYR A 515 -5.94 -9.52 -1.58
CA TYR A 515 -4.78 -8.98 -2.28
C TYR A 515 -4.31 -9.85 -3.46
N ILE A 516 -4.66 -11.16 -3.44
CA ILE A 516 -4.23 -12.12 -4.48
C ILE A 516 -5.34 -13.08 -4.86
#